data_7004994938fafa7746f89fc633a67b81
#
_entry.id   7004994938fafa7746f89fc633a67b81
#
_cell.length_a   1.000
_cell.length_b   1.000
_cell.length_c   1.000
_cell.angle_alpha   90.00
_cell.angle_beta   90.00
_cell.angle_gamma   90.00
#
_symmetry.space_group_name_H-M   'P 1'
#
loop_
_entity.id
_entity.type
_entity.pdbx_description
1 polymer ?
#
loop_
_entity_poly.entity_id
_entity_poly.type
_entity_poly.pdbx_seq_one_letter_code
_entity_poly.pdbx_strand_id
1 'polypeptide(L)'
;APDMNDIFGDIFGTIFGGGGGRGARRGADIGYVMELDLEEAVAGVEKRIEIPTLSECEACKGSGSEDGQVETCGTCRGHGQVRFQRGIFAMQQACPDCGGRGQVVRNPCRKCHGAGRIEDEKVLSVKIPAGVDSGDRIRLTGEGEAGPPGTPPGDLYVEVRVREHAIFTRDGDDLHCEVPIRISQAALGDVVNVPTLGGEAEIRIPAETQTGKTFRLRGKGVRSVRSRAPGDLYCRVVVETPVNLTAEQRELLEKFEA
;
A
#
# COMPACT_ATOMS: atom_id res chain seq x y z
N ALA A 1 -9.95 -2.31 -21.75
CA ALA A 1 -10.86 -3.41 -21.45
C ALA A 1 -10.68 -3.73 -19.97
N PRO A 2 -11.74 -3.74 -19.16
CA PRO A 2 -11.59 -4.04 -17.73
C PRO A 2 -11.20 -5.52 -17.56
N ASP A 3 -10.20 -5.75 -16.74
CA ASP A 3 -9.66 -7.08 -16.47
C ASP A 3 -10.70 -7.99 -15.81
N MET A 4 -10.89 -9.16 -16.41
CA MET A 4 -11.81 -10.21 -15.93
C MET A 4 -11.39 -10.83 -14.57
N ASN A 5 -10.25 -10.46 -14.01
CA ASN A 5 -9.76 -10.97 -12.72
C ASN A 5 -10.38 -10.27 -11.51
N ASP A 6 -10.83 -9.02 -11.66
CA ASP A 6 -11.45 -8.26 -10.56
C ASP A 6 -12.90 -8.72 -10.25
N ILE A 7 -13.59 -9.33 -11.24
CA ILE A 7 -14.98 -9.78 -11.06
C ILE A 7 -15.05 -11.14 -10.35
N PHE A 8 -13.99 -11.97 -10.41
CA PHE A 8 -13.97 -13.28 -9.75
C PHE A 8 -13.68 -13.22 -8.23
N GLY A 9 -12.98 -12.18 -7.75
CA GLY A 9 -12.67 -12.01 -6.34
C GLY A 9 -13.91 -11.76 -5.47
N ASP A 10 -14.82 -10.93 -5.93
CA ASP A 10 -16.01 -10.53 -5.17
C ASP A 10 -17.11 -11.61 -5.15
N ILE A 11 -17.22 -12.44 -6.19
CA ILE A 11 -18.28 -13.47 -6.27
C ILE A 11 -17.90 -14.72 -5.46
N PHE A 12 -16.63 -15.10 -5.41
CA PHE A 12 -16.20 -16.30 -4.67
C PHE A 12 -16.19 -16.11 -3.16
N GLY A 13 -15.93 -14.89 -2.66
CA GLY A 13 -16.00 -14.57 -1.23
C GLY A 13 -17.42 -14.68 -0.66
N THR A 14 -18.45 -14.41 -1.47
CA THR A 14 -19.85 -14.38 -1.04
C THR A 14 -20.54 -15.76 -1.09
N ILE A 15 -20.10 -16.69 -1.93
CA ILE A 15 -20.77 -17.97 -2.17
C ILE A 15 -20.21 -19.13 -1.32
N PHE A 16 -18.91 -19.14 -1.02
CA PHE A 16 -18.26 -20.22 -0.26
C PHE A 16 -17.93 -19.92 1.20
N GLY A 17 -18.21 -18.71 1.70
CA GLY A 17 -18.05 -18.31 3.10
C GLY A 17 -19.19 -18.73 4.04
N GLY A 18 -19.94 -19.79 3.74
CA GLY A 18 -21.00 -20.34 4.56
C GLY A 18 -20.50 -21.16 5.74
N GLY A 19 -19.97 -20.51 6.77
CA GLY A 19 -19.64 -21.14 8.05
C GLY A 19 -20.10 -20.24 9.19
N GLY A 20 -21.25 -20.55 9.81
CA GLY A 20 -21.86 -19.81 10.90
C GLY A 20 -20.98 -19.64 12.12
N GLY A 21 -20.35 -18.50 12.26
CA GLY A 21 -19.81 -17.99 13.50
C GLY A 21 -20.55 -16.73 13.90
N ARG A 22 -21.14 -16.70 15.11
CA ARG A 22 -21.68 -15.50 15.79
C ARG A 22 -20.53 -14.52 16.08
N GLY A 23 -19.84 -14.01 15.06
CA GLY A 23 -18.92 -12.90 15.20
C GLY A 23 -19.75 -11.63 15.40
N ALA A 24 -19.56 -10.90 16.49
CA ALA A 24 -20.05 -9.53 16.60
C ALA A 24 -19.70 -8.81 15.31
N ARG A 25 -20.68 -8.20 14.65
CA ARG A 25 -20.46 -7.47 13.40
C ARG A 25 -19.59 -6.26 13.71
N ARG A 26 -18.31 -6.36 13.47
CA ARG A 26 -17.39 -5.20 13.61
C ARG A 26 -17.61 -4.21 12.45
N GLY A 27 -17.04 -3.02 12.58
CA GLY A 27 -16.94 -2.06 11.47
C GLY A 27 -16.20 -2.65 10.28
N ALA A 28 -16.39 -2.05 9.11
CA ALA A 28 -15.68 -2.46 7.90
C ALA A 28 -14.20 -2.09 7.98
N ASP A 29 -13.37 -2.92 7.40
CA ASP A 29 -11.95 -2.61 7.21
C ASP A 29 -11.80 -1.62 6.05
N ILE A 30 -10.83 -0.70 6.15
CA ILE A 30 -10.53 0.30 5.13
C ILE A 30 -9.18 -0.06 4.49
N GLY A 31 -9.12 0.00 3.17
CA GLY A 31 -7.86 -0.09 2.41
C GLY A 31 -7.43 1.31 1.95
N TYR A 32 -6.16 1.63 2.15
CA TYR A 32 -5.53 2.87 1.69
C TYR A 32 -4.23 2.56 0.97
N VAL A 33 -4.01 3.10 -0.23
CA VAL A 33 -2.75 2.96 -0.96
C VAL A 33 -1.90 4.19 -0.72
N MET A 34 -0.71 3.99 -0.16
CA MET A 34 0.25 5.05 0.11
C MET A 34 1.39 4.99 -0.90
N GLU A 35 1.52 6.04 -1.69
CA GLU A 35 2.65 6.18 -2.60
C GLU A 35 3.85 6.80 -1.89
N LEU A 36 5.01 6.17 -2.08
CA LEU A 36 6.30 6.60 -1.53
C LEU A 36 7.34 6.73 -2.63
N ASP A 37 8.26 7.67 -2.46
CA ASP A 37 9.49 7.70 -3.23
C ASP A 37 10.44 6.61 -2.72
N LEU A 38 11.39 6.18 -3.57
CA LEU A 38 12.33 5.10 -3.21
C LEU A 38 13.12 5.44 -1.94
N GLU A 39 13.56 6.69 -1.80
CA GLU A 39 14.31 7.19 -0.64
C GLU A 39 13.47 7.14 0.64
N GLU A 40 12.20 7.52 0.56
CA GLU A 40 11.25 7.45 1.68
C GLU A 40 11.02 5.99 2.12
N ALA A 41 10.86 5.10 1.14
CA ALA A 41 10.66 3.67 1.41
C ALA A 41 11.90 3.04 2.06
N VAL A 42 13.10 3.46 1.66
CA VAL A 42 14.37 2.95 2.21
C VAL A 42 14.69 3.53 3.58
N ALA A 43 14.48 4.85 3.76
CA ALA A 43 14.79 5.53 5.02
C ALA A 43 13.71 5.33 6.10
N GLY A 44 12.47 5.02 5.66
CA GLY A 44 11.29 5.09 6.50
C GLY A 44 10.80 6.52 6.66
N VAL A 45 9.51 6.68 6.82
CA VAL A 45 8.87 7.99 6.87
C VAL A 45 7.63 7.96 7.75
N GLU A 46 7.27 9.08 8.33
CA GLU A 46 5.98 9.29 8.97
C GLU A 46 5.14 10.24 8.13
N LYS A 47 3.99 9.75 7.63
CA LYS A 47 3.09 10.53 6.78
C LYS A 47 1.72 10.67 7.43
N ARG A 48 1.13 11.85 7.27
CA ARG A 48 -0.27 12.10 7.61
C ARG A 48 -1.13 11.75 6.42
N ILE A 49 -2.20 11.01 6.67
CA ILE A 49 -3.21 10.64 5.68
C ILE A 49 -4.58 11.09 6.17
N GLU A 50 -5.42 11.46 5.23
CA GLU A 50 -6.82 11.79 5.46
C GLU A 50 -7.64 10.70 4.79
N ILE A 51 -8.51 10.06 5.56
CA ILE A 51 -9.35 8.97 5.06
C ILE A 51 -10.82 9.27 5.35
N PRO A 52 -11.70 9.16 4.34
CA PRO A 52 -13.13 9.17 4.58
C PRO A 52 -13.52 7.88 5.31
N THR A 53 -14.25 8.03 6.40
CA THR A 53 -14.65 6.90 7.23
C THR A 53 -16.01 7.15 7.88
N LEU A 54 -16.60 6.10 8.43
CA LEU A 54 -17.73 6.24 9.32
C LEU A 54 -17.22 6.30 10.77
N SER A 55 -17.38 7.46 11.40
CA SER A 55 -17.04 7.69 12.80
C SER A 55 -18.25 7.51 13.70
N GLU A 56 -18.02 7.21 14.97
CA GLU A 56 -19.05 7.15 15.98
C GLU A 56 -19.74 8.52 16.12
N CYS A 57 -21.05 8.56 16.11
CA CYS A 57 -21.80 9.80 16.25
C CYS A 57 -21.61 10.38 17.65
N GLU A 58 -20.94 11.52 17.75
CA GLU A 58 -20.64 12.21 19.02
C GLU A 58 -21.89 12.57 19.84
N ALA A 59 -23.02 12.88 19.14
CA ALA A 59 -24.26 13.32 19.80
C ALA A 59 -24.92 12.18 20.59
N CYS A 60 -24.88 10.96 20.06
CA CYS A 60 -25.51 9.80 20.71
C CYS A 60 -24.49 8.75 21.17
N LYS A 61 -23.20 9.01 21.03
CA LYS A 61 -22.12 8.09 21.39
C LYS A 61 -22.39 6.66 20.86
N GLY A 62 -22.64 6.58 19.55
CA GLY A 62 -22.86 5.33 18.84
C GLY A 62 -24.22 4.66 19.09
N SER A 63 -25.03 5.08 20.06
CA SER A 63 -26.32 4.40 20.37
C SER A 63 -27.38 4.52 19.28
N GLY A 64 -27.31 5.56 18.46
CA GLY A 64 -28.32 5.92 17.48
C GLY A 64 -29.56 6.58 18.09
N SER A 65 -29.66 6.69 19.43
CA SER A 65 -30.79 7.24 20.15
C SER A 65 -30.48 8.63 20.71
N GLU A 66 -31.45 9.56 20.69
CA GLU A 66 -31.29 10.90 21.24
C GLU A 66 -31.21 10.87 22.78
N ASP A 67 -31.93 9.95 23.40
CA ASP A 67 -31.96 9.74 24.86
C ASP A 67 -31.04 8.62 25.35
N GLY A 68 -30.28 8.00 24.44
CA GLY A 68 -29.38 6.88 24.72
C GLY A 68 -30.12 5.55 24.98
N GLN A 69 -31.45 5.52 24.93
CA GLN A 69 -32.24 4.31 25.20
C GLN A 69 -32.40 3.49 23.91
N VAL A 70 -32.03 2.22 24.01
CA VAL A 70 -32.16 1.22 22.94
C VAL A 70 -32.94 0.04 23.48
N GLU A 71 -34.00 -0.36 22.82
CA GLU A 71 -34.83 -1.47 23.25
C GLU A 71 -34.49 -2.74 22.46
N THR A 72 -34.56 -3.87 23.11
CA THR A 72 -34.42 -5.16 22.42
C THR A 72 -35.62 -5.34 21.46
N CYS A 73 -35.36 -5.68 20.21
CA CYS A 73 -36.40 -5.92 19.21
C CYS A 73 -37.33 -7.06 19.65
N GLY A 74 -38.63 -6.76 19.80
CA GLY A 74 -39.61 -7.74 20.24
C GLY A 74 -39.80 -8.90 19.27
N THR A 75 -39.67 -8.65 17.96
CA THR A 75 -39.89 -9.65 16.91
C THR A 75 -38.78 -10.69 16.85
N CYS A 76 -37.50 -10.29 16.92
CA CYS A 76 -36.39 -11.24 16.90
C CYS A 76 -35.76 -11.48 18.28
N ARG A 77 -36.24 -10.82 19.32
CA ARG A 77 -35.78 -10.95 20.72
C ARG A 77 -34.24 -10.75 20.83
N GLY A 78 -33.72 -9.78 20.10
CA GLY A 78 -32.31 -9.47 20.10
C GLY A 78 -31.45 -10.24 19.07
N HIS A 79 -32.01 -11.25 18.41
CA HIS A 79 -31.24 -12.10 17.49
C HIS A 79 -30.92 -11.44 16.14
N GLY A 80 -31.58 -10.35 15.77
CA GLY A 80 -31.41 -9.66 14.49
C GLY A 80 -31.92 -10.44 13.28
N GLN A 81 -32.32 -11.67 13.45
CA GLN A 81 -32.81 -12.56 12.39
C GLN A 81 -34.09 -13.25 12.80
N VAL A 82 -34.95 -13.52 11.82
CA VAL A 82 -36.16 -14.32 11.99
C VAL A 82 -36.07 -15.56 11.10
N ARG A 83 -36.56 -16.66 11.61
CA ARG A 83 -36.56 -17.93 10.90
C ARG A 83 -37.93 -18.16 10.31
N PHE A 84 -38.00 -18.28 8.99
CA PHE A 84 -39.21 -18.67 8.28
C PHE A 84 -39.12 -20.14 7.86
N GLN A 85 -40.15 -20.91 8.16
CA GLN A 85 -40.23 -22.28 7.72
C GLN A 85 -41.31 -22.39 6.62
N ARG A 86 -40.90 -22.80 5.44
CA ARG A 86 -41.81 -23.04 4.32
C ARG A 86 -41.66 -24.49 3.88
N GLY A 87 -42.55 -25.36 4.37
CA GLY A 87 -42.43 -26.80 4.19
C GLY A 87 -41.21 -27.38 4.88
N ILE A 88 -40.37 -28.11 4.15
CA ILE A 88 -39.12 -28.73 4.66
C ILE A 88 -37.91 -27.75 4.66
N PHE A 89 -38.06 -26.56 4.09
CA PHE A 89 -36.99 -25.58 4.02
C PHE A 89 -37.12 -24.54 5.13
N ALA A 90 -36.04 -24.37 5.92
CA ALA A 90 -35.92 -23.32 6.89
C ALA A 90 -34.94 -22.24 6.32
N MET A 91 -35.45 -21.02 6.15
CA MET A 91 -34.67 -19.87 5.72
C MET A 91 -34.48 -18.88 6.88
N GLN A 92 -33.28 -18.35 7.06
CA GLN A 92 -33.03 -17.24 7.97
C GLN A 92 -32.97 -15.94 7.17
N GLN A 93 -33.68 -14.94 7.65
CA GLN A 93 -33.76 -13.62 7.05
C GLN A 93 -33.48 -12.55 8.11
N ALA A 94 -32.87 -11.42 7.71
CA ALA A 94 -32.76 -10.27 8.59
C ALA A 94 -34.15 -9.87 9.11
N CYS A 95 -34.25 -9.57 10.41
CA CYS A 95 -35.50 -9.16 11.01
C CYS A 95 -36.01 -7.86 10.35
N PRO A 96 -37.23 -7.84 9.81
CA PRO A 96 -37.75 -6.67 9.11
C PRO A 96 -37.91 -5.45 10.04
N ASP A 97 -38.19 -5.65 11.33
CA ASP A 97 -38.47 -4.54 12.26
C ASP A 97 -37.16 -3.85 12.71
N CYS A 98 -36.09 -4.59 12.90
CA CYS A 98 -34.82 -4.00 13.33
C CYS A 98 -33.75 -3.96 12.23
N GLY A 99 -34.06 -4.42 11.01
CA GLY A 99 -33.10 -4.47 9.89
C GLY A 99 -31.86 -5.30 10.18
N GLY A 100 -31.96 -6.32 11.03
CA GLY A 100 -30.84 -7.17 11.43
C GLY A 100 -30.06 -6.70 12.66
N ARG A 101 -30.38 -5.55 13.23
CA ARG A 101 -29.69 -4.97 14.41
C ARG A 101 -29.97 -5.68 15.73
N GLY A 102 -31.11 -6.34 15.86
CA GLY A 102 -31.54 -6.95 17.13
C GLY A 102 -32.11 -5.94 18.12
N GLN A 103 -31.97 -4.68 17.89
CA GLN A 103 -32.40 -3.57 18.73
C GLN A 103 -33.20 -2.55 17.93
N VAL A 104 -34.11 -1.84 18.59
CA VAL A 104 -34.94 -0.78 17.99
C VAL A 104 -34.72 0.50 18.77
N VAL A 105 -34.56 1.59 18.05
CA VAL A 105 -34.41 2.93 18.59
C VAL A 105 -35.74 3.66 18.41
N ARG A 106 -36.39 4.05 19.54
CA ARG A 106 -37.67 4.78 19.48
C ARG A 106 -37.47 6.25 19.13
N ASN A 107 -36.47 6.87 19.74
CA ASN A 107 -36.13 8.28 19.53
C ASN A 107 -34.82 8.37 18.72
N PRO A 108 -34.86 8.37 17.38
CA PRO A 108 -33.64 8.38 16.59
C PRO A 108 -32.87 9.70 16.76
N CYS A 109 -31.56 9.61 16.98
CA CYS A 109 -30.67 10.74 17.09
C CYS A 109 -30.77 11.61 15.83
N ARG A 110 -30.98 12.90 15.99
CA ARG A 110 -31.16 13.86 14.88
C ARG A 110 -29.91 14.00 14.01
N LYS A 111 -28.69 13.84 14.60
CA LYS A 111 -27.42 13.99 13.86
C LYS A 111 -27.13 12.80 12.95
N CYS A 112 -27.40 11.57 13.40
CA CYS A 112 -27.11 10.35 12.63
C CYS A 112 -28.36 9.60 12.14
N HIS A 113 -29.56 10.14 12.37
CA HIS A 113 -30.85 9.55 11.96
C HIS A 113 -31.03 8.10 12.39
N GLY A 114 -30.52 7.75 13.59
CA GLY A 114 -30.62 6.40 14.15
C GLY A 114 -29.51 5.45 13.73
N ALA A 115 -28.57 5.88 12.89
CA ALA A 115 -27.47 5.04 12.41
C ALA A 115 -26.40 4.78 13.49
N GLY A 116 -26.25 5.68 14.47
CA GLY A 116 -25.19 5.63 15.49
C GLY A 116 -23.81 6.10 15.00
N ARG A 117 -23.66 6.34 13.71
CA ARG A 117 -22.41 6.74 13.06
C ARG A 117 -22.67 7.79 11.97
N ILE A 118 -21.66 8.56 11.64
CA ILE A 118 -21.70 9.66 10.67
C ILE A 118 -20.51 9.54 9.74
N GLU A 119 -20.64 10.06 8.53
CA GLU A 119 -19.52 10.26 7.63
C GLU A 119 -18.60 11.34 8.20
N ASP A 120 -17.31 11.06 8.22
CA ASP A 120 -16.28 11.89 8.80
C ASP A 120 -14.96 11.70 8.05
N GLU A 121 -14.05 12.67 8.17
CA GLU A 121 -12.70 12.59 7.65
C GLU A 121 -11.72 12.45 8.81
N LYS A 122 -11.03 11.33 8.87
CA LYS A 122 -10.08 11.04 9.93
C LYS A 122 -8.66 11.30 9.45
N VAL A 123 -7.93 12.14 10.19
CA VAL A 123 -6.50 12.39 9.95
C VAL A 123 -5.68 11.47 10.83
N LEU A 124 -4.85 10.65 10.23
CA LEU A 124 -3.99 9.68 10.93
C LEU A 124 -2.53 9.89 10.57
N SER A 125 -1.64 9.78 11.56
CA SER A 125 -0.20 9.71 11.33
C SER A 125 0.21 8.25 11.22
N VAL A 126 0.76 7.86 10.06
CA VAL A 126 1.20 6.50 9.76
C VAL A 126 2.71 6.46 9.69
N LYS A 127 3.30 5.66 10.57
CA LYS A 127 4.74 5.44 10.59
C LYS A 127 5.09 4.24 9.72
N ILE A 128 5.80 4.51 8.64
CA ILE A 128 6.31 3.51 7.71
C ILE A 128 7.73 3.11 8.13
N PRO A 129 8.00 1.84 8.40
CA PRO A 129 9.34 1.41 8.75
C PRO A 129 10.31 1.52 7.56
N ALA A 130 11.60 1.64 7.85
CA ALA A 130 12.63 1.66 6.83
C ALA A 130 12.73 0.32 6.09
N GLY A 131 12.92 0.37 4.77
CA GLY A 131 13.13 -0.81 3.94
C GLY A 131 11.85 -1.50 3.45
N VAL A 132 10.69 -0.84 3.52
CA VAL A 132 9.44 -1.36 2.93
C VAL A 132 9.53 -1.47 1.42
N ASP A 133 8.72 -2.35 0.84
CA ASP A 133 8.61 -2.53 -0.60
C ASP A 133 7.15 -2.39 -1.08
N SER A 134 6.99 -2.29 -2.40
CA SER A 134 5.65 -2.30 -3.01
C SER A 134 4.91 -3.59 -2.66
N GLY A 135 3.64 -3.44 -2.23
CA GLY A 135 2.80 -4.53 -1.77
C GLY A 135 2.93 -4.85 -0.27
N ASP A 136 3.87 -4.23 0.46
CA ASP A 136 3.89 -4.34 1.92
C ASP A 136 2.66 -3.66 2.52
N ARG A 137 2.08 -4.29 3.56
CA ARG A 137 0.86 -3.81 4.20
C ARG A 137 1.09 -3.54 5.68
N ILE A 138 0.65 -2.37 6.12
CA ILE A 138 0.69 -1.95 7.51
C ILE A 138 -0.74 -1.92 8.03
N ARG A 139 -1.01 -2.67 9.11
CA ARG A 139 -2.31 -2.71 9.75
C ARG A 139 -2.33 -1.75 10.93
N LEU A 140 -3.30 -0.86 10.92
CA LEU A 140 -3.64 0.02 12.05
C LEU A 140 -4.94 -0.48 12.66
N THR A 141 -4.82 -1.15 13.80
CA THR A 141 -5.95 -1.81 14.48
C THR A 141 -6.94 -0.79 15.01
N GLY A 142 -8.22 -0.98 14.67
CA GLY A 142 -9.30 -0.12 15.14
C GLY A 142 -9.43 1.23 14.41
N GLU A 143 -8.67 1.44 13.34
CA GLU A 143 -8.68 2.67 12.55
C GLU A 143 -9.54 2.58 11.28
N GLY A 144 -10.32 1.49 11.13
CA GLY A 144 -11.33 1.34 10.10
C GLY A 144 -12.64 2.06 10.42
N GLU A 145 -13.72 1.69 9.75
CA GLU A 145 -15.04 2.26 10.01
C GLU A 145 -15.56 1.90 11.42
N ALA A 146 -16.30 2.80 12.03
CA ALA A 146 -17.04 2.49 13.24
C ALA A 146 -18.06 1.38 12.97
N GLY A 147 -18.12 0.41 13.85
CA GLY A 147 -19.11 -0.66 13.79
C GLY A 147 -20.53 -0.18 14.15
N PRO A 148 -21.55 -1.04 13.98
CA PRO A 148 -22.86 -0.82 14.57
C PRO A 148 -22.77 -0.60 16.08
N PRO A 149 -23.79 -0.01 16.73
CA PRO A 149 -23.80 0.24 18.17
C PRO A 149 -23.37 -0.98 18.99
N GLY A 150 -22.39 -0.79 19.89
CA GLY A 150 -21.89 -1.85 20.77
C GLY A 150 -20.92 -2.84 20.11
N THR A 151 -20.42 -2.55 18.90
CA THR A 151 -19.45 -3.40 18.21
C THR A 151 -18.13 -2.65 17.95
N PRO A 152 -17.00 -3.35 17.92
CA PRO A 152 -15.71 -2.71 17.69
C PRO A 152 -15.61 -2.16 16.25
N PRO A 153 -14.74 -1.15 16.01
CA PRO A 153 -14.44 -0.68 14.67
C PRO A 153 -13.67 -1.72 13.85
N GLY A 154 -13.57 -1.49 12.55
CA GLY A 154 -12.70 -2.21 11.65
C GLY A 154 -11.24 -1.79 11.79
N ASP A 155 -10.39 -2.28 10.91
CA ASP A 155 -8.98 -1.95 10.84
C ASP A 155 -8.68 -1.17 9.55
N LEU A 156 -7.62 -0.35 9.59
CA LEU A 156 -7.10 0.27 8.38
C LEU A 156 -5.87 -0.50 7.89
N TYR A 157 -5.89 -0.87 6.62
CA TYR A 157 -4.77 -1.49 5.93
C TYR A 157 -4.14 -0.48 4.97
N VAL A 158 -2.94 -0.05 5.27
CA VAL A 158 -2.15 0.83 4.41
C VAL A 158 -1.23 -0.04 3.56
N GLU A 159 -1.49 -0.09 2.26
CA GLU A 159 -0.65 -0.77 1.28
C GLU A 159 0.37 0.22 0.70
N VAL A 160 1.63 -0.13 0.77
CA VAL A 160 2.72 0.69 0.23
C VAL A 160 2.86 0.44 -1.27
N ARG A 161 3.00 1.53 -2.03
CA ARG A 161 3.37 1.52 -3.44
C ARG A 161 4.57 2.43 -3.64
N VAL A 162 5.73 1.86 -3.96
CA VAL A 162 6.94 2.63 -4.26
C VAL A 162 6.88 3.07 -5.71
N ARG A 163 7.07 4.36 -5.97
CA ARG A 163 7.10 4.95 -7.31
C ARG A 163 8.38 4.52 -8.03
N GLU A 164 8.30 4.46 -9.35
CA GLU A 164 9.49 4.26 -10.19
C GLU A 164 10.48 5.41 -9.97
N HIS A 165 11.75 5.05 -9.78
CA HIS A 165 12.80 6.03 -9.58
C HIS A 165 13.54 6.31 -10.90
N ALA A 166 13.94 7.58 -11.13
CA ALA A 166 14.55 8.00 -12.39
C ALA A 166 15.89 7.31 -12.73
N ILE A 167 16.62 6.87 -11.71
CA ILE A 167 17.98 6.31 -11.86
C ILE A 167 18.02 4.84 -11.46
N PHE A 168 17.31 4.46 -10.40
CA PHE A 168 17.42 3.14 -9.79
C PHE A 168 16.22 2.26 -10.08
N THR A 169 16.49 1.02 -10.43
CA THR A 169 15.49 -0.05 -10.42
C THR A 169 15.77 -0.95 -9.23
N ARG A 170 14.76 -1.19 -8.40
CA ARG A 170 14.89 -2.06 -7.22
C ARG A 170 14.47 -3.49 -7.58
N ASP A 171 15.28 -4.45 -7.15
CA ASP A 171 14.99 -5.89 -7.22
C ASP A 171 15.26 -6.50 -5.84
N GLY A 172 14.19 -6.63 -5.04
CA GLY A 172 14.31 -7.06 -3.65
C GLY A 172 15.17 -6.12 -2.79
N ASP A 173 16.33 -6.59 -2.35
CA ASP A 173 17.29 -5.79 -1.57
C ASP A 173 18.32 -5.09 -2.46
N ASP A 174 18.45 -5.51 -3.70
CA ASP A 174 19.44 -4.98 -4.64
C ASP A 174 18.88 -3.80 -5.45
N LEU A 175 19.79 -2.95 -5.87
CA LEU A 175 19.53 -1.82 -6.76
C LEU A 175 20.29 -1.97 -8.06
N HIS A 176 19.71 -1.53 -9.15
CA HIS A 176 20.32 -1.49 -10.47
C HIS A 176 20.28 -0.07 -11.01
N CYS A 177 21.39 0.36 -11.64
CA CYS A 177 21.44 1.62 -12.36
C CYS A 177 22.30 1.49 -13.63
N GLU A 178 22.05 2.37 -14.58
CA GLU A 178 22.90 2.53 -15.76
C GLU A 178 23.87 3.69 -15.54
N VAL A 179 25.14 3.46 -15.89
CA VAL A 179 26.20 4.43 -15.76
C VAL A 179 26.75 4.74 -17.15
N PRO A 180 26.40 5.90 -17.73
CA PRO A 180 26.96 6.33 -18.99
C PRO A 180 28.43 6.68 -18.82
N ILE A 181 29.31 6.15 -19.70
CA ILE A 181 30.71 6.47 -19.74
C ILE A 181 31.15 6.82 -21.17
N ARG A 182 32.17 7.66 -21.30
CA ARG A 182 32.74 8.02 -22.59
C ARG A 182 33.54 6.85 -23.17
N ILE A 183 33.62 6.78 -24.50
CA ILE A 183 34.46 5.79 -25.20
C ILE A 183 35.94 5.82 -24.74
N SER A 184 36.49 7.01 -24.45
CA SER A 184 37.86 7.17 -23.93
C SER A 184 38.00 6.56 -22.51
N GLN A 185 37.01 6.74 -21.64
CA GLN A 185 36.99 6.13 -20.29
C GLN A 185 36.91 4.62 -20.36
N ALA A 186 36.11 4.11 -21.30
CA ALA A 186 35.98 2.67 -21.53
C ALA A 186 37.29 2.05 -22.07
N ALA A 187 37.96 2.74 -23.02
CA ALA A 187 39.15 2.23 -23.67
C ALA A 187 40.37 2.31 -22.75
N LEU A 188 40.58 3.44 -22.09
CA LEU A 188 41.82 3.72 -21.31
C LEU A 188 41.67 3.37 -19.82
N GLY A 189 40.44 3.18 -19.35
CA GLY A 189 40.12 3.10 -17.94
C GLY A 189 40.01 4.47 -17.28
N ASP A 190 39.19 4.55 -16.24
CA ASP A 190 38.99 5.80 -15.48
C ASP A 190 38.38 5.50 -14.12
N VAL A 191 38.24 6.54 -13.28
CA VAL A 191 37.46 6.51 -12.06
C VAL A 191 36.21 7.36 -12.27
N VAL A 192 35.03 6.76 -12.07
CA VAL A 192 33.74 7.41 -12.33
C VAL A 192 32.94 7.46 -11.04
N ASN A 193 32.38 8.62 -10.72
CA ASN A 193 31.43 8.77 -9.64
C ASN A 193 30.05 8.30 -10.08
N VAL A 194 29.42 7.47 -9.26
CA VAL A 194 28.08 6.97 -9.49
C VAL A 194 27.15 7.34 -8.33
N PRO A 195 25.91 7.71 -8.61
CA PRO A 195 24.95 8.00 -7.58
C PRO A 195 24.64 6.74 -6.76
N THR A 196 24.38 6.94 -5.47
CA THR A 196 23.83 5.93 -4.56
C THR A 196 22.73 6.57 -3.72
N LEU A 197 21.87 5.80 -3.08
CA LEU A 197 20.85 6.35 -2.17
C LEU A 197 21.44 7.15 -0.99
N GLY A 198 22.70 6.92 -0.65
CA GLY A 198 23.38 7.64 0.43
C GLY A 198 24.38 8.70 -0.03
N GLY A 199 24.32 9.14 -1.28
CA GLY A 199 25.27 10.10 -1.88
C GLY A 199 25.94 9.54 -3.12
N GLU A 200 27.27 9.63 -3.22
CA GLU A 200 28.06 9.15 -4.36
C GLU A 200 29.04 8.07 -3.95
N ALA A 201 29.42 7.25 -4.89
CA ALA A 201 30.49 6.26 -4.75
C ALA A 201 31.37 6.25 -6.00
N GLU A 202 32.66 5.95 -5.83
CA GLU A 202 33.60 5.82 -6.94
C GLU A 202 33.64 4.39 -7.46
N ILE A 203 33.59 4.23 -8.78
CA ILE A 203 33.85 2.98 -9.48
C ILE A 203 35.10 3.14 -10.35
N ARG A 204 36.03 2.21 -10.19
CA ARG A 204 37.16 2.11 -11.06
C ARG A 204 36.83 1.29 -12.30
N ILE A 205 36.77 1.92 -13.44
CA ILE A 205 36.57 1.32 -14.75
C ILE A 205 37.93 0.83 -15.28
N PRO A 206 38.16 -0.47 -15.46
CA PRO A 206 39.37 -0.98 -16.10
C PRO A 206 39.44 -0.56 -17.58
N ALA A 207 40.64 -0.45 -18.13
CA ALA A 207 40.80 -0.31 -19.57
C ALA A 207 40.08 -1.48 -20.32
N GLU A 208 39.70 -1.23 -21.56
CA GLU A 208 39.03 -2.18 -22.46
C GLU A 208 37.65 -2.64 -21.94
N THR A 209 36.99 -1.84 -21.09
CA THR A 209 35.67 -2.13 -20.57
C THR A 209 34.63 -2.00 -21.68
N GLN A 210 33.85 -3.05 -21.89
CA GLN A 210 32.79 -3.09 -22.88
C GLN A 210 31.44 -2.62 -22.29
N THR A 211 30.55 -2.10 -23.17
CA THR A 211 29.19 -1.76 -22.79
C THR A 211 28.45 -3.00 -22.25
N GLY A 212 27.60 -2.81 -21.25
CA GLY A 212 26.87 -3.90 -20.58
C GLY A 212 27.64 -4.56 -19.43
N LYS A 213 28.92 -4.25 -19.23
CA LYS A 213 29.66 -4.74 -18.06
C LYS A 213 29.05 -4.18 -16.78
N THR A 214 28.83 -5.05 -15.81
CA THR A 214 28.23 -4.67 -14.54
C THR A 214 29.26 -4.66 -13.41
N PHE A 215 29.28 -3.59 -12.63
CA PHE A 215 30.08 -3.43 -11.43
C PHE A 215 29.19 -3.52 -10.20
N ARG A 216 29.62 -4.27 -9.20
CA ARG A 216 28.89 -4.48 -7.97
C ARG A 216 29.49 -3.64 -6.84
N LEU A 217 28.69 -2.77 -6.26
CA LEU A 217 29.00 -2.02 -5.06
C LEU A 217 28.33 -2.67 -3.86
N ARG A 218 29.12 -3.37 -3.05
CA ARG A 218 28.61 -4.13 -1.92
C ARG A 218 28.00 -3.24 -0.85
N GLY A 219 26.83 -3.65 -0.34
CA GLY A 219 26.15 -2.96 0.74
C GLY A 219 25.60 -1.58 0.37
N LYS A 220 25.47 -1.26 -0.92
CA LYS A 220 24.91 -0.01 -1.43
C LYS A 220 23.48 -0.15 -1.97
N GLY A 221 22.87 -1.32 -1.76
CA GLY A 221 21.45 -1.57 -2.00
C GLY A 221 20.57 -1.15 -0.84
N VAL A 222 19.40 -1.74 -0.77
CA VAL A 222 18.36 -1.50 0.24
C VAL A 222 18.51 -2.49 1.38
N ARG A 223 18.27 -2.03 2.59
CA ARG A 223 18.06 -2.92 3.74
C ARG A 223 16.57 -3.08 3.95
N SER A 224 16.00 -4.17 3.45
CA SER A 224 14.58 -4.41 3.62
C SER A 224 14.21 -4.74 5.07
N VAL A 225 12.92 -4.60 5.39
CA VAL A 225 12.35 -4.95 6.72
C VAL A 225 12.63 -6.40 7.10
N ARG A 226 12.84 -7.27 6.10
CA ARG A 226 13.02 -8.73 6.26
C ARG A 226 14.49 -9.12 6.28
N SER A 227 15.39 -8.22 5.89
CA SER A 227 16.82 -8.50 5.70
C SER A 227 17.66 -7.98 6.86
N ARG A 228 18.70 -8.74 7.24
CA ARG A 228 19.63 -8.31 8.29
C ARG A 228 20.73 -7.40 7.76
N ALA A 229 21.08 -7.53 6.49
CA ALA A 229 22.12 -6.77 5.83
C ALA A 229 21.55 -6.04 4.60
N PRO A 230 22.12 -4.90 4.21
CA PRO A 230 21.74 -4.24 2.97
C PRO A 230 22.15 -5.10 1.77
N GLY A 231 21.38 -5.02 0.70
CA GLY A 231 21.73 -5.55 -0.60
C GLY A 231 22.85 -4.76 -1.28
N ASP A 232 23.08 -4.97 -2.56
CA ASP A 232 24.13 -4.37 -3.33
C ASP A 232 23.57 -3.44 -4.41
N LEU A 233 24.43 -2.56 -4.92
CA LEU A 233 24.11 -1.75 -6.10
C LEU A 233 24.89 -2.29 -7.31
N TYR A 234 24.16 -2.64 -8.35
CA TYR A 234 24.69 -3.12 -9.62
C TYR A 234 24.67 -1.97 -10.65
N CYS A 235 25.86 -1.51 -11.02
CA CYS A 235 26.07 -0.43 -11.97
C CYS A 235 26.41 -1.02 -13.35
N ARG A 236 25.47 -0.97 -14.27
CA ARG A 236 25.65 -1.42 -15.65
C ARG A 236 26.23 -0.28 -16.48
N VAL A 237 27.41 -0.48 -17.03
CA VAL A 237 28.09 0.52 -17.87
C VAL A 237 27.43 0.56 -19.26
N VAL A 238 27.17 1.77 -19.73
CA VAL A 238 26.74 2.08 -21.10
C VAL A 238 27.74 3.00 -21.72
N VAL A 239 28.45 2.53 -22.77
CA VAL A 239 29.41 3.34 -23.47
C VAL A 239 28.69 4.25 -24.46
N GLU A 240 28.85 5.55 -24.30
CA GLU A 240 28.23 6.55 -25.17
C GLU A 240 29.11 6.89 -26.35
N THR A 241 28.50 6.90 -27.54
CA THR A 241 29.13 7.40 -28.75
C THR A 241 29.17 8.91 -28.68
N PRO A 242 30.38 9.53 -28.88
CA PRO A 242 30.52 10.98 -28.83
C PRO A 242 29.74 11.64 -29.97
N VAL A 243 29.03 12.72 -29.63
CA VAL A 243 28.25 13.55 -30.57
C VAL A 243 28.88 14.96 -30.66
N ASN A 244 28.55 15.72 -31.71
CA ASN A 244 29.02 17.10 -31.92
C ASN A 244 30.56 17.23 -31.93
N LEU A 245 31.24 16.28 -32.58
CA LEU A 245 32.69 16.27 -32.68
C LEU A 245 33.23 17.51 -33.42
N THR A 246 34.31 18.09 -32.91
CA THR A 246 35.07 19.08 -33.63
C THR A 246 35.77 18.44 -34.82
N ALA A 247 36.26 19.26 -35.78
CA ALA A 247 37.00 18.75 -36.93
C ALA A 247 38.26 17.97 -36.51
N GLU A 248 38.98 18.46 -35.51
CA GLU A 248 40.16 17.82 -34.94
C GLU A 248 39.83 16.45 -34.28
N GLN A 249 38.76 16.40 -33.51
CA GLN A 249 38.32 15.15 -32.88
C GLN A 249 37.90 14.09 -33.91
N ARG A 250 37.25 14.51 -34.99
CA ARG A 250 36.90 13.62 -36.11
C ARG A 250 38.14 13.07 -36.79
N GLU A 251 39.13 13.93 -37.10
CA GLU A 251 40.37 13.51 -37.70
C GLU A 251 41.16 12.50 -36.83
N LEU A 252 41.15 12.72 -35.50
CA LEU A 252 41.78 11.79 -34.57
C LEU A 252 41.09 10.41 -34.55
N LEU A 253 39.74 10.36 -34.62
CA LEU A 253 39.01 9.11 -34.72
C LEU A 253 39.23 8.38 -36.04
N GLU A 254 39.31 9.11 -37.16
CA GLU A 254 39.65 8.54 -38.48
C GLU A 254 41.05 7.94 -38.49
N LYS A 255 42.02 8.59 -37.83
CA LYS A 255 43.40 8.05 -37.67
C LYS A 255 43.47 6.86 -36.74
N PHE A 256 42.52 6.73 -35.80
CA PHE A 256 42.47 5.57 -34.90
C PHE A 256 41.94 4.32 -35.61
N GLU A 257 41.10 4.47 -36.65
CA GLU A 257 40.53 3.36 -37.44
C GLU A 257 41.51 2.83 -38.51
N ALA A 258 42.49 3.61 -38.91
CA ALA A 258 43.48 3.27 -39.93
C ALA A 258 44.64 2.42 -39.40
#